data_8a80033d19f5f387569bb81d6612f711
#
_entry.id   8a80033d19f5f387569bb81d6612f711
#
_cell.length_a   1.000
_cell.length_b   1.000
_cell.length_c   1.000
_cell.angle_alpha   90.00
_cell.angle_beta   90.00
_cell.angle_gamma   90.00
#
_symmetry.space_group_name_H-M   'P 1'
#
loop_
_entity.id
_entity.type
_entity.pdbx_description
1 polymer ?
#
loop_
_entity_poly.entity_id
_entity_poly.type
_entity_poly.pdbx_seq_one_letter_code
_entity_poly.pdbx_strand_id
1 'polypeptide(L)'
;MEQTNTPQQPSRKKAILSLLVLLALTCVVVFIFSSHWAEISTALAQLSFWQVLLVLAIGLTYPLLEGIVCWLIVRCRLPGFTLRRGLDAAFVGIFGNVVGLGAGAVPMESYYLYHCGLPLGPGVGLMTLQYVFHKTTVLLYATVMLLLQHRWLAANTSGVMHYLPAAYCVVALVIVTLVLLCVSPLVQRLARWAMGFLPKTEPWQTRREKWLEQLNTLATESRLLLADKGRCARILAVQTLKLFLMFTLPWFCIRFMGLSCGLSFWQVQLLTSLMLFLSNALPNVAGMGSIETAFLLVFSSFMTSGEAMSTLMLFRIASYYFVFAASAAGTFAAQKHLENS
;
A
#
# COMPACT_ATOMS: atom_id res chain seq x y z
N MET A 1 37.98 -4.50 6.16
CA MET A 1 37.38 -5.80 5.79
C MET A 1 35.87 -5.63 5.82
N GLU A 2 35.28 -5.30 4.71
CA GLU A 2 33.82 -5.13 4.53
C GLU A 2 33.21 -6.53 4.48
N GLN A 3 32.46 -6.88 5.52
CA GLN A 3 31.64 -8.09 5.48
C GLN A 3 30.49 -7.84 4.52
N THR A 4 30.60 -8.36 3.32
CA THR A 4 29.51 -8.49 2.37
C THR A 4 28.43 -9.40 2.96
N ASN A 5 27.43 -8.78 3.62
CA ASN A 5 26.21 -9.47 4.01
C ASN A 5 25.41 -9.83 2.76
N THR A 6 25.72 -10.96 2.16
CA THR A 6 24.87 -11.58 1.12
C THR A 6 23.50 -11.86 1.72
N PRO A 7 22.40 -11.44 1.07
CA PRO A 7 21.05 -11.74 1.53
C PRO A 7 20.87 -13.25 1.60
N GLN A 8 20.58 -13.76 2.80
CA GLN A 8 20.27 -15.17 2.98
C GLN A 8 19.00 -15.50 2.19
N GLN A 9 19.10 -16.38 1.22
CA GLN A 9 17.95 -16.94 0.52
C GLN A 9 16.95 -17.50 1.54
N PRO A 10 15.65 -17.19 1.42
CA PRO A 10 14.66 -17.71 2.34
C PRO A 10 14.73 -19.25 2.35
N SER A 11 14.77 -19.85 3.54
CA SER A 11 14.85 -21.31 3.65
C SER A 11 13.62 -21.91 2.94
N ARG A 12 13.77 -23.04 2.23
CA ARG A 12 12.67 -23.72 1.52
C ARG A 12 11.43 -23.92 2.39
N LYS A 13 11.61 -24.17 3.69
CA LYS A 13 10.51 -24.28 4.67
C LYS A 13 9.71 -22.98 4.82
N LYS A 14 10.38 -21.83 4.87
CA LYS A 14 9.70 -20.51 4.95
C LYS A 14 8.96 -20.19 3.65
N ALA A 15 9.53 -20.50 2.49
CA ALA A 15 8.87 -20.33 1.20
C ALA A 15 7.61 -21.20 1.07
N ILE A 16 7.69 -22.47 1.48
CA ILE A 16 6.54 -23.40 1.48
C ILE A 16 5.46 -22.92 2.46
N LEU A 17 5.84 -22.52 3.67
CA LEU A 17 4.87 -21.97 4.65
C LEU A 17 4.17 -20.72 4.11
N SER A 18 4.91 -19.82 3.48
CA SER A 18 4.38 -18.60 2.83
C SER A 18 3.36 -18.96 1.74
N LEU A 19 3.69 -19.95 0.91
CA LEU A 19 2.79 -20.43 -0.15
C LEU A 19 1.52 -21.10 0.43
N LEU A 20 1.65 -21.88 1.49
CA LEU A 20 0.50 -22.52 2.16
C LEU A 20 -0.42 -21.48 2.80
N VAL A 21 0.13 -20.45 3.45
CA VAL A 21 -0.65 -19.34 4.02
C VAL A 21 -1.36 -18.56 2.92
N LEU A 22 -0.67 -18.27 1.80
CA LEU A 22 -1.29 -17.60 0.65
C LEU A 22 -2.43 -18.44 0.06
N LEU A 23 -2.23 -19.76 -0.09
CA LEU A 23 -3.25 -20.69 -0.57
C LEU A 23 -4.46 -20.72 0.38
N ALA A 24 -4.22 -20.84 1.68
CA ALA A 24 -5.29 -20.84 2.69
C ALA A 24 -6.11 -19.56 2.66
N LEU A 25 -5.45 -18.40 2.55
CA LEU A 25 -6.13 -17.10 2.42
C LEU A 25 -6.92 -16.99 1.12
N THR A 26 -6.37 -17.46 0.01
CA THR A 26 -7.10 -17.51 -1.25
C THR A 26 -8.35 -18.38 -1.12
N CYS A 27 -8.25 -19.54 -0.47
CA CYS A 27 -9.41 -20.40 -0.20
C CYS A 27 -10.46 -19.70 0.68
N VAL A 28 -10.05 -18.96 1.72
CA VAL A 28 -10.98 -18.19 2.57
C VAL A 28 -11.67 -17.10 1.76
N VAL A 29 -10.94 -16.35 0.93
CA VAL A 29 -11.52 -15.34 0.05
C VAL A 29 -12.52 -15.97 -0.93
N VAL A 30 -12.15 -17.05 -1.61
CA VAL A 30 -13.04 -17.80 -2.51
C VAL A 30 -14.29 -18.28 -1.77
N PHE A 31 -14.14 -18.78 -0.54
CA PHE A 31 -15.27 -19.24 0.28
C PHE A 31 -16.23 -18.09 0.62
N ILE A 32 -15.70 -16.91 1.02
CA ILE A 32 -16.52 -15.73 1.30
C ILE A 32 -17.30 -15.29 0.05
N PHE A 33 -16.65 -15.28 -1.12
CA PHE A 33 -17.30 -14.89 -2.37
C PHE A 33 -18.26 -15.97 -2.91
N SER A 34 -18.07 -17.25 -2.55
CA SER A 34 -18.91 -18.35 -3.07
C SER A 34 -20.37 -18.26 -2.65
N SER A 35 -20.66 -17.69 -1.47
CA SER A 35 -22.04 -17.48 -1.00
C SER A 35 -22.85 -16.46 -1.84
N HIS A 36 -22.16 -15.56 -2.54
CA HIS A 36 -22.76 -14.53 -3.40
C HIS A 36 -22.39 -14.69 -4.89
N TRP A 37 -21.89 -15.87 -5.28
CA TRP A 37 -21.33 -16.09 -6.62
C TRP A 37 -22.34 -15.83 -7.74
N ALA A 38 -23.61 -16.23 -7.55
CA ALA A 38 -24.66 -16.01 -8.53
C ALA A 38 -24.90 -14.49 -8.77
N GLU A 39 -24.95 -13.69 -7.70
CA GLU A 39 -25.14 -12.24 -7.80
C GLU A 39 -23.93 -11.57 -8.44
N ILE A 40 -22.71 -11.97 -8.01
CA ILE A 40 -21.44 -11.46 -8.56
C ILE A 40 -21.34 -11.78 -10.05
N SER A 41 -21.59 -13.03 -10.46
CA SER A 41 -21.47 -13.46 -11.86
C SER A 41 -22.48 -12.74 -12.75
N THR A 42 -23.73 -12.52 -12.26
CA THR A 42 -24.75 -11.79 -12.98
C THR A 42 -24.37 -10.32 -13.16
N ALA A 43 -23.86 -9.67 -12.11
CA ALA A 43 -23.41 -8.29 -12.17
C ALA A 43 -22.20 -8.10 -13.11
N LEU A 44 -21.24 -9.03 -13.08
CA LEU A 44 -20.08 -8.99 -13.97
C LEU A 44 -20.42 -9.29 -15.43
N ALA A 45 -21.39 -10.17 -15.69
CA ALA A 45 -21.84 -10.50 -17.04
C ALA A 45 -22.52 -9.34 -17.77
N GLN A 46 -23.01 -8.34 -17.03
CA GLN A 46 -23.62 -7.13 -17.61
C GLN A 46 -22.58 -6.12 -18.09
N LEU A 47 -21.30 -6.28 -17.74
CA LEU A 47 -20.25 -5.33 -18.11
C LEU A 47 -19.88 -5.48 -19.58
N SER A 48 -19.81 -4.34 -20.30
CA SER A 48 -19.24 -4.31 -21.63
C SER A 48 -17.71 -4.44 -21.58
N PHE A 49 -17.11 -4.93 -22.68
CA PHE A 49 -15.66 -5.04 -22.80
C PHE A 49 -14.93 -3.73 -22.48
N TRP A 50 -15.45 -2.59 -22.97
CA TRP A 50 -14.84 -1.28 -22.74
C TRP A 50 -14.90 -0.83 -21.28
N GLN A 51 -15.95 -1.18 -20.55
CA GLN A 51 -16.08 -0.89 -19.12
C GLN A 51 -15.03 -1.69 -18.32
N VAL A 52 -14.86 -2.97 -18.61
CA VAL A 52 -13.83 -3.80 -18.00
C VAL A 52 -12.43 -3.24 -18.32
N LEU A 53 -12.16 -2.93 -19.59
CA LEU A 53 -10.88 -2.38 -20.01
C LEU A 53 -10.56 -1.05 -19.27
N LEU A 54 -11.54 -0.17 -19.12
CA LEU A 54 -11.37 1.11 -18.41
C LEU A 54 -11.04 0.88 -16.92
N VAL A 55 -11.76 -0.01 -16.25
CA VAL A 55 -11.53 -0.32 -14.83
C VAL A 55 -10.14 -0.93 -14.62
N LEU A 56 -9.72 -1.85 -15.50
CA LEU A 56 -8.37 -2.43 -15.48
C LEU A 56 -7.28 -1.38 -15.77
N ALA A 57 -7.52 -0.49 -16.74
CA ALA A 57 -6.58 0.59 -17.07
C ALA A 57 -6.38 1.55 -15.89
N ILE A 58 -7.46 1.91 -15.19
CA ILE A 58 -7.37 2.72 -13.97
C ILE A 58 -6.57 1.97 -12.89
N GLY A 59 -6.81 0.66 -12.69
CA GLY A 59 -6.05 -0.16 -11.76
C GLY A 59 -4.54 -0.15 -12.07
N LEU A 60 -4.19 -0.22 -13.35
CA LEU A 60 -2.78 -0.20 -13.78
C LEU A 60 -2.08 1.15 -13.55
N THR A 61 -2.84 2.25 -13.37
CA THR A 61 -2.22 3.54 -13.03
C THR A 61 -1.48 3.48 -11.68
N TYR A 62 -1.89 2.59 -10.77
CA TYR A 62 -1.26 2.46 -9.46
C TYR A 62 0.23 2.10 -9.54
N PRO A 63 0.66 0.98 -10.16
CA PRO A 63 2.08 0.67 -10.30
C PRO A 63 2.85 1.70 -11.14
N LEU A 64 2.22 2.31 -12.14
CA LEU A 64 2.88 3.31 -12.97
C LEU A 64 3.20 4.58 -12.16
N LEU A 65 2.25 5.09 -11.40
CA LEU A 65 2.48 6.26 -10.54
C LEU A 65 3.40 5.93 -9.36
N GLU A 66 3.35 4.71 -8.82
CA GLU A 66 4.31 4.24 -7.81
C GLU A 66 5.74 4.24 -8.35
N GLY A 67 5.93 3.82 -9.59
CA GLY A 67 7.24 3.87 -10.27
C GLY A 67 7.76 5.30 -10.47
N ILE A 68 6.87 6.26 -10.76
CA ILE A 68 7.24 7.68 -10.82
C ILE A 68 7.68 8.18 -9.42
N VAL A 69 6.97 7.78 -8.35
CA VAL A 69 7.36 8.12 -6.98
C VAL A 69 8.72 7.52 -6.62
N CYS A 70 8.93 6.23 -6.91
CA CYS A 70 10.22 5.57 -6.73
C CYS A 70 11.34 6.33 -7.46
N TRP A 71 11.14 6.67 -8.72
CA TRP A 71 12.09 7.44 -9.51
C TRP A 71 12.41 8.81 -8.89
N LEU A 72 11.41 9.54 -8.42
CA LEU A 72 11.61 10.84 -7.76
C LEU A 72 12.41 10.70 -6.46
N ILE A 73 12.14 9.65 -5.68
CA ILE A 73 12.80 9.40 -4.39
C ILE A 73 14.25 8.97 -4.61
N VAL A 74 14.50 7.96 -5.45
CA VAL A 74 15.83 7.37 -5.64
C VAL A 74 16.82 8.35 -6.25
N ARG A 75 16.36 9.27 -7.10
CA ARG A 75 17.22 10.32 -7.69
C ARG A 75 17.86 11.27 -6.69
N CYS A 76 17.45 11.28 -5.43
CA CYS A 76 18.17 12.06 -4.41
C CYS A 76 19.56 11.48 -4.10
N ARG A 77 19.73 10.18 -4.27
CA ARG A 77 21.00 9.45 -4.07
C ARG A 77 21.69 9.05 -5.36
N LEU A 78 20.90 8.72 -6.38
CA LEU A 78 21.39 8.23 -7.66
C LEU A 78 20.86 9.12 -8.80
N PRO A 79 21.53 10.25 -9.14
CA PRO A 79 21.03 11.21 -10.14
C PRO A 79 20.79 10.60 -11.53
N GLY A 80 21.54 9.57 -11.91
CA GLY A 80 21.38 8.82 -13.16
C GLY A 80 20.27 7.77 -13.18
N PHE A 81 19.48 7.65 -12.08
CA PHE A 81 18.39 6.69 -12.02
C PHE A 81 17.26 7.05 -13.00
N THR A 82 16.94 6.15 -13.91
CA THR A 82 15.97 6.37 -14.97
C THR A 82 14.54 6.08 -14.55
N LEU A 83 13.55 6.70 -15.21
CA LEU A 83 12.12 6.43 -14.95
C LEU A 83 11.78 4.94 -15.18
N ARG A 84 12.35 4.31 -16.23
CA ARG A 84 12.17 2.88 -16.50
C ARG A 84 12.57 2.02 -15.29
N ARG A 85 13.75 2.27 -14.69
CA ARG A 85 14.18 1.57 -13.47
C ARG A 85 13.26 1.83 -12.29
N GLY A 86 12.64 3.04 -12.21
CA GLY A 86 11.62 3.33 -11.22
C GLY A 86 10.35 2.51 -11.39
N LEU A 87 9.88 2.33 -12.63
CA LEU A 87 8.75 1.48 -12.97
C LEU A 87 9.05 0.00 -12.67
N ASP A 88 10.23 -0.47 -13.05
CA ASP A 88 10.68 -1.83 -12.76
C ASP A 88 10.71 -2.09 -11.24
N ALA A 89 11.24 -1.15 -10.45
CA ALA A 89 11.26 -1.24 -8.99
C ALA A 89 9.85 -1.35 -8.40
N ALA A 90 8.90 -0.55 -8.89
CA ALA A 90 7.51 -0.60 -8.43
C ALA A 90 6.83 -1.94 -8.74
N PHE A 91 7.03 -2.49 -9.93
CA PHE A 91 6.51 -3.83 -10.27
C PHE A 91 7.12 -4.91 -9.37
N VAL A 92 8.45 -4.86 -9.15
CA VAL A 92 9.16 -5.78 -8.24
C VAL A 92 8.63 -5.64 -6.81
N GLY A 93 8.36 -4.43 -6.34
CA GLY A 93 7.82 -4.16 -5.00
C GLY A 93 6.41 -4.71 -4.82
N ILE A 94 5.51 -4.46 -5.78
CA ILE A 94 4.12 -4.96 -5.72
C ILE A 94 4.09 -6.48 -5.77
N PHE A 95 4.85 -7.09 -6.68
CA PHE A 95 5.00 -8.55 -6.74
C PHE A 95 5.55 -9.10 -5.41
N GLY A 96 6.64 -8.49 -4.92
CA GLY A 96 7.27 -8.84 -3.65
C GLY A 96 6.33 -8.71 -2.45
N ASN A 97 5.45 -7.71 -2.44
CA ASN A 97 4.47 -7.53 -1.37
C ASN A 97 3.50 -8.71 -1.27
N VAL A 98 3.01 -9.22 -2.40
CA VAL A 98 2.10 -10.37 -2.42
C VAL A 98 2.83 -11.65 -2.02
N VAL A 99 3.98 -11.93 -2.64
CA VAL A 99 4.76 -13.15 -2.35
C VAL A 99 5.33 -13.14 -0.93
N GLY A 100 5.69 -11.96 -0.41
CA GLY A 100 6.18 -11.76 0.96
C GLY A 100 5.09 -11.55 2.01
N LEU A 101 3.83 -11.92 1.72
CA LEU A 101 2.68 -11.86 2.64
C LEU A 101 2.45 -10.47 3.26
N GLY A 102 2.65 -9.41 2.47
CA GLY A 102 2.45 -8.02 2.89
C GLY A 102 3.71 -7.32 3.43
N ALA A 103 4.82 -8.04 3.62
CA ALA A 103 6.08 -7.48 4.13
C ALA A 103 7.21 -7.46 3.07
N GLY A 104 6.95 -7.93 1.85
CA GLY A 104 7.99 -8.14 0.85
C GLY A 104 8.29 -6.94 -0.05
N ALA A 105 7.49 -5.87 -0.05
CA ALA A 105 7.69 -4.72 -0.93
C ALA A 105 9.07 -4.08 -0.71
N VAL A 106 9.32 -3.53 0.46
CA VAL A 106 10.57 -2.81 0.78
C VAL A 106 11.82 -3.68 0.57
N PRO A 107 11.89 -4.95 1.03
CA PRO A 107 13.04 -5.81 0.76
C PRO A 107 13.29 -6.05 -0.73
N MET A 108 12.24 -6.34 -1.51
CA MET A 108 12.37 -6.66 -2.93
C MET A 108 12.74 -5.43 -3.76
N GLU A 109 12.14 -4.28 -3.50
CA GLU A 109 12.52 -3.01 -4.12
C GLU A 109 13.97 -2.65 -3.79
N SER A 110 14.38 -2.76 -2.51
CA SER A 110 15.74 -2.45 -2.08
C SER A 110 16.78 -3.40 -2.72
N TYR A 111 16.42 -4.66 -2.88
CA TYR A 111 17.25 -5.64 -3.58
C TYR A 111 17.41 -5.29 -5.07
N TYR A 112 16.32 -4.91 -5.74
CA TYR A 112 16.38 -4.44 -7.12
C TYR A 112 17.25 -3.17 -7.25
N LEU A 113 17.07 -2.20 -6.36
CA LEU A 113 17.85 -0.97 -6.32
C LEU A 113 19.35 -1.21 -6.05
N TYR A 114 19.68 -2.24 -5.27
CA TYR A 114 21.06 -2.65 -5.06
C TYR A 114 21.75 -3.05 -6.38
N HIS A 115 21.06 -3.80 -7.23
CA HIS A 115 21.56 -4.13 -8.58
C HIS A 115 21.62 -2.91 -9.51
N CYS A 116 20.87 -1.85 -9.21
CA CYS A 116 20.97 -0.57 -9.92
C CYS A 116 22.11 0.34 -9.40
N GLY A 117 22.90 -0.10 -8.42
CA GLY A 117 24.03 0.63 -7.86
C GLY A 117 23.74 1.42 -6.58
N LEU A 118 22.58 1.22 -5.94
CA LEU A 118 22.25 1.84 -4.65
C LEU A 118 22.55 0.85 -3.50
N PRO A 119 23.39 1.20 -2.51
CA PRO A 119 23.67 0.30 -1.37
C PRO A 119 22.38 -0.10 -0.64
N LEU A 120 22.32 -1.34 -0.09
CA LEU A 120 21.12 -1.91 0.55
C LEU A 120 20.55 -1.03 1.68
N GLY A 121 21.42 -0.52 2.56
CA GLY A 121 20.98 0.33 3.68
C GLY A 121 20.20 1.57 3.22
N PRO A 122 20.79 2.46 2.40
CA PRO A 122 20.09 3.56 1.77
C PRO A 122 18.84 3.13 0.98
N GLY A 123 18.89 2.01 0.24
CA GLY A 123 17.75 1.45 -0.48
C GLY A 123 16.56 1.18 0.45
N VAL A 124 16.77 0.46 1.54
CA VAL A 124 15.74 0.19 2.56
C VAL A 124 15.23 1.49 3.18
N GLY A 125 16.12 2.45 3.48
CA GLY A 125 15.75 3.76 4.03
C GLY A 125 14.82 4.54 3.09
N LEU A 126 15.17 4.63 1.79
CA LEU A 126 14.39 5.35 0.79
C LEU A 126 13.04 4.66 0.50
N MET A 127 12.99 3.33 0.42
CA MET A 127 11.73 2.61 0.21
C MET A 127 10.82 2.67 1.44
N THR A 128 11.39 2.70 2.64
CA THR A 128 10.64 2.99 3.87
C THR A 128 10.04 4.41 3.83
N LEU A 129 10.80 5.41 3.36
CA LEU A 129 10.28 6.77 3.18
C LEU A 129 9.17 6.82 2.14
N GLN A 130 9.27 6.09 1.02
CA GLN A 130 8.19 5.95 0.05
C GLN A 130 6.90 5.46 0.72
N TYR A 131 6.99 4.43 1.54
CA TYR A 131 5.87 3.93 2.34
C TYR A 131 5.31 5.00 3.29
N VAL A 132 6.17 5.76 3.98
CA VAL A 132 5.75 6.87 4.88
C VAL A 132 5.03 7.97 4.10
N PHE A 133 5.55 8.38 2.94
CA PHE A 133 4.87 9.34 2.06
C PHE A 133 3.49 8.83 1.63
N HIS A 134 3.38 7.57 1.25
CA HIS A 134 2.10 6.95 0.91
C HIS A 134 1.11 7.02 2.07
N LYS A 135 1.50 6.60 3.29
CA LYS A 135 0.62 6.64 4.47
C LYS A 135 0.24 8.06 4.86
N THR A 136 1.18 9.00 4.76
CA THR A 136 0.91 10.43 4.98
C THR A 136 -0.13 10.96 3.99
N THR A 137 -0.02 10.60 2.72
CA THR A 137 -0.97 11.03 1.70
C THR A 137 -2.34 10.42 1.92
N VAL A 138 -2.43 9.15 2.33
CA VAL A 138 -3.70 8.49 2.70
C VAL A 138 -4.36 9.24 3.87
N LEU A 139 -3.61 9.57 4.92
CA LEU A 139 -4.11 10.34 6.06
C LEU A 139 -4.62 11.72 5.62
N LEU A 140 -3.82 12.47 4.86
CA LEU A 140 -4.20 13.81 4.39
C LEU A 140 -5.45 13.75 3.51
N TYR A 141 -5.49 12.80 2.57
CA TYR A 141 -6.63 12.64 1.67
C TYR A 141 -7.93 12.33 2.45
N ALA A 142 -7.87 11.34 3.35
CA ALA A 142 -9.01 10.97 4.18
C ALA A 142 -9.46 12.14 5.08
N THR A 143 -8.51 12.91 5.66
CA THR A 143 -8.80 14.10 6.46
C THR A 143 -9.53 15.17 5.64
N VAL A 144 -9.02 15.49 4.46
CA VAL A 144 -9.65 16.49 3.57
C VAL A 144 -11.05 16.05 3.18
N MET A 145 -11.25 14.79 2.80
CA MET A 145 -12.57 14.27 2.44
C MET A 145 -13.53 14.28 3.64
N LEU A 146 -13.07 13.94 4.83
CA LEU A 146 -13.86 14.05 6.07
C LEU A 146 -14.29 15.47 6.34
N LEU A 147 -13.39 16.44 6.23
CA LEU A 147 -13.69 17.85 6.47
C LEU A 147 -14.69 18.40 5.44
N LEU A 148 -14.55 18.02 4.17
CA LEU A 148 -15.46 18.46 3.11
C LEU A 148 -16.87 17.84 3.24
N GLN A 149 -16.98 16.64 3.78
CA GLN A 149 -18.23 15.89 3.78
C GLN A 149 -18.72 15.48 5.19
N HIS A 150 -18.21 16.15 6.25
CA HIS A 150 -18.56 15.81 7.65
C HIS A 150 -20.07 15.85 7.89
N ARG A 151 -20.81 16.83 7.30
CA ARG A 151 -22.26 16.96 7.47
C ARG A 151 -23.01 15.77 6.87
N TRP A 152 -22.63 15.37 5.67
CA TRP A 152 -23.24 14.21 5.01
C TRP A 152 -22.95 12.92 5.79
N LEU A 153 -21.71 12.72 6.20
CA LEU A 153 -21.32 11.55 6.98
C LEU A 153 -22.09 11.48 8.29
N ALA A 154 -22.16 12.58 9.06
CA ALA A 154 -22.87 12.65 10.32
C ALA A 154 -24.37 12.35 10.20
N ALA A 155 -25.01 12.81 9.08
CA ALA A 155 -26.43 12.55 8.81
C ALA A 155 -26.73 11.09 8.40
N ASN A 156 -25.71 10.35 7.93
CA ASN A 156 -25.86 8.98 7.41
C ASN A 156 -25.10 7.93 8.24
N THR A 157 -24.53 8.34 9.40
CA THR A 157 -23.80 7.42 10.26
C THR A 157 -24.76 6.66 11.16
N SER A 158 -24.74 5.33 11.06
CA SER A 158 -25.52 4.42 11.92
C SER A 158 -24.69 3.18 12.27
N GLY A 159 -25.04 2.51 13.35
CA GLY A 159 -24.42 1.25 13.75
C GLY A 159 -22.90 1.35 13.96
N VAL A 160 -22.15 0.48 13.29
CA VAL A 160 -20.68 0.37 13.44
C VAL A 160 -19.94 1.64 13.02
N MET A 161 -20.51 2.44 12.14
CA MET A 161 -19.93 3.72 11.70
C MET A 161 -19.79 4.73 12.86
N HIS A 162 -20.51 4.55 13.97
CA HIS A 162 -20.37 5.39 15.17
C HIS A 162 -18.95 5.32 15.78
N TYR A 163 -18.27 4.20 15.63
CA TYR A 163 -16.89 4.01 16.13
C TYR A 163 -15.81 4.53 15.18
N LEU A 164 -16.20 4.99 13.98
CA LEU A 164 -15.28 5.50 12.96
C LEU A 164 -14.35 6.62 13.47
N PRO A 165 -14.83 7.65 14.27
CA PRO A 165 -13.95 8.69 14.77
C PRO A 165 -12.85 8.16 15.69
N ALA A 166 -13.18 7.20 16.58
CA ALA A 166 -12.19 6.59 17.47
C ALA A 166 -11.14 5.78 16.69
N ALA A 167 -11.59 4.94 15.75
CA ALA A 167 -10.69 4.19 14.87
C ALA A 167 -9.81 5.14 14.03
N TYR A 168 -10.39 6.24 13.53
CA TYR A 168 -9.65 7.27 12.80
C TYR A 168 -8.54 7.87 13.67
N CYS A 169 -8.83 8.30 14.90
CA CYS A 169 -7.83 8.88 15.79
C CYS A 169 -6.68 7.92 16.10
N VAL A 170 -6.96 6.64 16.32
CA VAL A 170 -5.92 5.62 16.56
C VAL A 170 -5.01 5.46 15.37
N VAL A 171 -5.57 5.29 14.17
CA VAL A 171 -4.76 5.11 12.94
C VAL A 171 -3.99 6.39 12.60
N ALA A 172 -4.62 7.57 12.77
CA ALA A 172 -3.95 8.85 12.58
C ALA A 172 -2.76 9.01 13.52
N LEU A 173 -2.92 8.66 14.81
CA LEU A 173 -1.83 8.71 15.79
C LEU A 173 -0.66 7.82 15.37
N VAL A 174 -0.92 6.60 14.89
CA VAL A 174 0.13 5.68 14.41
C VAL A 174 0.87 6.28 13.22
N ILE A 175 0.14 6.82 12.22
CA ILE A 175 0.76 7.42 11.03
C ILE A 175 1.56 8.68 11.41
N VAL A 176 1.01 9.56 12.25
CA VAL A 176 1.71 10.76 12.73
C VAL A 176 2.98 10.39 13.49
N THR A 177 2.93 9.36 14.34
CA THR A 177 4.12 8.87 15.05
C THR A 177 5.18 8.37 14.05
N LEU A 178 4.79 7.63 13.02
CA LEU A 178 5.69 7.17 11.97
C LEU A 178 6.34 8.32 11.21
N VAL A 179 5.56 9.35 10.86
CA VAL A 179 6.08 10.57 10.21
C VAL A 179 7.04 11.31 11.12
N LEU A 180 6.69 11.50 12.39
CA LEU A 180 7.53 12.16 13.37
C LEU A 180 8.85 11.41 13.60
N LEU A 181 8.83 10.08 13.56
CA LEU A 181 10.04 9.26 13.63
C LEU A 181 11.00 9.56 12.46
N CYS A 182 10.46 9.85 11.27
CA CYS A 182 11.28 10.22 10.11
C CYS A 182 11.81 11.65 10.16
N VAL A 183 11.00 12.61 10.67
CA VAL A 183 11.27 14.04 10.54
C VAL A 183 11.85 14.67 11.82
N SER A 184 11.39 14.20 13.01
CA SER A 184 11.69 14.86 14.28
C SER A 184 12.92 14.28 14.98
N PRO A 185 13.99 15.08 15.16
CA PRO A 185 15.16 14.66 15.96
C PRO A 185 14.81 14.30 17.41
N LEU A 186 13.78 14.96 17.97
CA LEU A 186 13.31 14.68 19.34
C LEU A 186 12.70 13.27 19.44
N VAL A 187 11.82 12.91 18.50
CA VAL A 187 11.20 11.57 18.47
C VAL A 187 12.26 10.50 18.21
N GLN A 188 13.23 10.76 17.34
CA GLN A 188 14.37 9.87 17.12
C GLN A 188 15.23 9.68 18.39
N ARG A 189 15.44 10.75 19.20
CA ARG A 189 16.12 10.66 20.49
C ARG A 189 15.32 9.83 21.49
N LEU A 190 14.00 10.06 21.56
CA LEU A 190 13.10 9.31 22.42
C LEU A 190 13.08 7.82 22.04
N ALA A 191 13.03 7.50 20.75
CA ALA A 191 13.09 6.13 20.27
C ALA A 191 14.42 5.45 20.66
N ARG A 192 15.57 6.16 20.50
CA ARG A 192 16.89 5.65 20.95
C ARG A 192 16.95 5.45 22.47
N TRP A 193 16.38 6.37 23.24
CA TRP A 193 16.28 6.26 24.69
C TRP A 193 15.43 5.06 25.11
N ALA A 194 14.24 4.89 24.47
CA ALA A 194 13.37 3.74 24.73
C ALA A 194 14.04 2.40 24.41
N MET A 195 14.85 2.31 23.33
CA MET A 195 15.65 1.13 23.01
C MET A 195 16.74 0.85 24.05
N GLY A 196 17.10 1.84 24.90
CA GLY A 196 18.03 1.67 26.03
C GLY A 196 17.47 0.80 27.16
N PHE A 197 16.14 0.69 27.27
CA PHE A 197 15.47 -0.16 28.30
C PHE A 197 15.33 -1.62 27.87
N LEU A 198 15.70 -1.98 26.64
CA LEU A 198 15.66 -3.37 26.19
C LEU A 198 16.68 -4.22 26.98
N PRO A 199 16.34 -5.50 27.25
CA PRO A 199 17.25 -6.40 27.96
C PRO A 199 18.62 -6.48 27.27
N LYS A 200 19.69 -6.53 28.08
CA LYS A 200 21.08 -6.62 27.60
C LYS A 200 21.51 -8.06 27.26
N THR A 201 20.56 -8.96 27.08
CA THR A 201 20.81 -10.36 26.74
C THR A 201 20.80 -10.56 25.23
N GLU A 202 21.61 -11.50 24.72
CA GLU A 202 21.42 -12.07 23.39
C GLU A 202 20.02 -12.71 23.37
N PRO A 203 19.19 -12.55 22.37
CA PRO A 203 19.31 -11.91 21.06
C PRO A 203 18.87 -10.42 21.00
N TRP A 204 18.54 -9.78 22.15
CA TRP A 204 18.04 -8.42 22.20
C TRP A 204 19.09 -7.38 21.82
N GLN A 205 20.37 -7.63 22.14
CA GLN A 205 21.46 -6.74 21.75
C GLN A 205 21.59 -6.65 20.24
N THR A 206 21.64 -7.79 19.56
CA THR A 206 21.69 -7.86 18.09
C THR A 206 20.48 -7.19 17.41
N ARG A 207 19.28 -7.34 17.99
CA ARG A 207 18.08 -6.65 17.49
C ARG A 207 18.17 -5.15 17.70
N ARG A 208 18.62 -4.71 18.86
CA ARG A 208 18.79 -3.29 19.19
C ARG A 208 19.77 -2.62 18.23
N GLU A 209 20.92 -3.22 17.95
CA GLU A 209 21.91 -2.69 17.02
C GLU A 209 21.31 -2.53 15.62
N LYS A 210 20.61 -3.55 15.11
CA LYS A 210 19.91 -3.49 13.82
C LYS A 210 18.86 -2.38 13.78
N TRP A 211 18.06 -2.21 14.83
CA TRP A 211 17.05 -1.16 14.89
C TRP A 211 17.67 0.24 14.97
N LEU A 212 18.78 0.39 15.72
CA LEU A 212 19.53 1.65 15.77
C LEU A 212 20.13 2.01 14.42
N GLU A 213 20.70 1.03 13.71
CA GLU A 213 21.23 1.21 12.36
C GLU A 213 20.12 1.62 11.38
N GLN A 214 18.98 0.93 11.40
CA GLN A 214 17.81 1.25 10.57
C GLN A 214 17.28 2.66 10.89
N LEU A 215 17.18 3.04 12.16
CA LEU A 215 16.73 4.37 12.57
C LEU A 215 17.70 5.46 12.09
N ASN A 216 19.01 5.23 12.19
CA ASN A 216 20.02 6.18 11.72
C ASN A 216 20.00 6.32 10.20
N THR A 217 19.87 5.21 9.48
CA THR A 217 19.71 5.20 8.01
C THR A 217 18.47 5.97 7.61
N LEU A 218 17.31 5.67 8.22
CA LEU A 218 16.04 6.37 7.95
C LEU A 218 16.17 7.87 8.23
N ALA A 219 16.80 8.26 9.34
CA ALA A 219 17.04 9.66 9.70
C ALA A 219 17.93 10.39 8.68
N THR A 220 18.94 9.71 8.16
CA THR A 220 19.86 10.27 7.16
C THR A 220 19.15 10.46 5.82
N GLU A 221 18.45 9.42 5.33
CA GLU A 221 17.73 9.47 4.06
C GLU A 221 16.56 10.47 4.09
N SER A 222 15.84 10.56 5.23
CA SER A 222 14.77 11.54 5.38
C SER A 222 15.27 12.98 5.35
N ARG A 223 16.39 13.29 6.00
CA ARG A 223 17.00 14.63 5.94
C ARG A 223 17.41 15.00 4.51
N LEU A 224 18.02 14.07 3.79
CA LEU A 224 18.43 14.28 2.40
C LEU A 224 17.24 14.55 1.50
N LEU A 225 16.18 13.73 1.61
CA LEU A 225 14.99 13.87 0.78
C LEU A 225 14.19 15.13 1.11
N LEU A 226 14.01 15.44 2.40
CA LEU A 226 13.25 16.60 2.89
C LEU A 226 13.94 17.93 2.67
N ALA A 227 15.25 17.94 2.40
CA ALA A 227 15.98 19.16 2.02
C ALA A 227 15.48 19.72 0.68
N ASP A 228 15.01 18.88 -0.25
CA ASP A 228 14.42 19.30 -1.53
C ASP A 228 12.88 19.35 -1.41
N LYS A 229 12.36 20.50 -0.94
CA LYS A 229 10.92 20.74 -0.77
C LYS A 229 10.14 20.61 -2.08
N GLY A 230 10.74 21.01 -3.21
CA GLY A 230 10.12 20.89 -4.52
C GLY A 230 9.93 19.42 -4.94
N ARG A 231 10.89 18.56 -4.62
CA ARG A 231 10.79 17.12 -4.83
C ARG A 231 9.72 16.50 -3.93
N CYS A 232 9.70 16.87 -2.65
CA CYS A 232 8.67 16.40 -1.72
C CYS A 232 7.26 16.77 -2.20
N ALA A 233 7.06 18.02 -2.67
CA ALA A 233 5.78 18.45 -3.21
C ALA A 233 5.36 17.64 -4.45
N ARG A 234 6.30 17.34 -5.36
CA ARG A 234 6.04 16.48 -6.53
C ARG A 234 5.68 15.05 -6.12
N ILE A 235 6.37 14.48 -5.14
CA ILE A 235 6.06 13.15 -4.59
C ILE A 235 4.65 13.15 -4.02
N LEU A 236 4.29 14.12 -3.19
CA LEU A 236 2.93 14.23 -2.62
C LEU A 236 1.86 14.42 -3.70
N ALA A 237 2.13 15.23 -4.72
CA ALA A 237 1.20 15.42 -5.84
C ALA A 237 0.95 14.13 -6.62
N VAL A 238 2.01 13.37 -6.95
CA VAL A 238 1.89 12.08 -7.66
C VAL A 238 1.18 11.04 -6.77
N GLN A 239 1.50 10.99 -5.47
CA GLN A 239 0.81 10.10 -4.52
C GLN A 239 -0.68 10.46 -4.39
N THR A 240 -1.01 11.76 -4.34
CA THR A 240 -2.41 12.23 -4.29
C THR A 240 -3.16 11.84 -5.57
N LEU A 241 -2.56 12.05 -6.74
CA LEU A 241 -3.14 11.62 -8.02
C LEU A 241 -3.37 10.10 -8.07
N LYS A 242 -2.39 9.32 -7.60
CA LYS A 242 -2.51 7.85 -7.50
C LYS A 242 -3.69 7.43 -6.64
N LEU A 243 -3.85 8.03 -5.45
CA LEU A 243 -4.97 7.74 -4.56
C LEU A 243 -6.30 8.20 -5.15
N PHE A 244 -6.36 9.38 -5.76
CA PHE A 244 -7.55 9.88 -6.42
C PHE A 244 -8.06 8.90 -7.50
N LEU A 245 -7.18 8.42 -8.37
CA LEU A 245 -7.53 7.45 -9.41
C LEU A 245 -7.95 6.11 -8.80
N MET A 246 -7.23 5.61 -7.80
CA MET A 246 -7.57 4.38 -7.11
C MET A 246 -8.93 4.47 -6.41
N PHE A 247 -9.25 5.60 -5.76
CA PHE A 247 -10.52 5.80 -5.06
C PHE A 247 -11.70 6.05 -6.02
N THR A 248 -11.42 6.34 -7.28
CA THR A 248 -12.42 6.43 -8.34
C THR A 248 -12.93 5.06 -8.80
N LEU A 249 -12.14 3.99 -8.61
CA LEU A 249 -12.50 2.64 -9.05
C LEU A 249 -13.87 2.15 -8.53
N PRO A 250 -14.18 2.20 -7.22
CA PRO A 250 -15.47 1.74 -6.73
C PRO A 250 -16.66 2.52 -7.33
N TRP A 251 -16.48 3.81 -7.63
CA TRP A 251 -17.52 4.59 -8.29
C TRP A 251 -17.83 4.07 -9.71
N PHE A 252 -16.78 3.76 -10.51
CA PHE A 252 -16.98 3.14 -11.81
C PHE A 252 -17.60 1.74 -11.68
N CYS A 253 -17.15 0.94 -10.69
CA CYS A 253 -17.76 -0.38 -10.44
C CYS A 253 -19.26 -0.26 -10.18
N ILE A 254 -19.68 0.63 -9.27
CA ILE A 254 -21.08 0.90 -8.94
C ILE A 254 -21.87 1.32 -10.19
N ARG A 255 -21.35 2.29 -10.96
CA ARG A 255 -22.03 2.84 -12.13
C ARG A 255 -22.14 1.84 -13.28
N PHE A 256 -21.11 1.07 -13.56
CA PHE A 256 -21.10 0.11 -14.67
C PHE A 256 -21.98 -1.12 -14.39
N MET A 257 -22.12 -1.50 -13.13
CA MET A 257 -23.05 -2.56 -12.72
C MET A 257 -24.51 -2.05 -12.54
N GLY A 258 -24.79 -0.77 -12.82
CA GLY A 258 -26.15 -0.21 -12.75
C GLY A 258 -26.71 -0.15 -11.32
N LEU A 259 -25.85 -0.16 -10.28
CA LEU A 259 -26.31 -0.19 -8.89
C LEU A 259 -26.85 1.19 -8.47
N SER A 260 -28.03 1.21 -7.86
CA SER A 260 -28.75 2.45 -7.47
C SER A 260 -28.58 2.80 -5.99
N CYS A 261 -27.34 2.78 -5.47
CA CYS A 261 -27.08 3.08 -4.07
C CYS A 261 -27.18 4.57 -3.69
N GLY A 262 -27.50 5.46 -4.64
CA GLY A 262 -27.67 6.90 -4.38
C GLY A 262 -26.40 7.68 -4.04
N LEU A 263 -25.24 7.04 -4.04
CA LEU A 263 -23.96 7.65 -3.70
C LEU A 263 -23.43 8.53 -4.85
N SER A 264 -23.04 9.77 -4.52
CA SER A 264 -22.34 10.66 -5.42
C SER A 264 -20.84 10.27 -5.55
N PHE A 265 -20.17 10.77 -6.59
CA PHE A 265 -18.74 10.56 -6.80
C PHE A 265 -17.90 10.91 -5.56
N TRP A 266 -18.12 12.07 -4.96
CA TRP A 266 -17.36 12.53 -3.82
C TRP A 266 -17.62 11.72 -2.53
N GLN A 267 -18.84 11.20 -2.37
CA GLN A 267 -19.18 10.30 -1.28
C GLN A 267 -18.45 8.96 -1.42
N VAL A 268 -18.37 8.41 -2.63
CA VAL A 268 -17.59 7.20 -2.89
C VAL A 268 -16.08 7.46 -2.66
N GLN A 269 -15.56 8.61 -3.05
CA GLN A 269 -14.18 9.01 -2.74
C GLN A 269 -13.92 9.06 -1.22
N LEU A 270 -14.83 9.65 -0.44
CA LEU A 270 -14.76 9.66 1.02
C LEU A 270 -14.76 8.23 1.56
N LEU A 271 -15.78 7.43 1.22
CA LEU A 271 -15.93 6.07 1.75
C LEU A 271 -14.74 5.19 1.39
N THR A 272 -14.22 5.29 0.16
CA THR A 272 -13.04 4.53 -0.28
C THR A 272 -11.77 4.98 0.45
N SER A 273 -11.61 6.28 0.70
CA SER A 273 -10.48 6.79 1.47
C SER A 273 -10.52 6.30 2.92
N LEU A 274 -11.71 6.28 3.55
CA LEU A 274 -11.92 5.75 4.89
C LEU A 274 -11.70 4.24 4.93
N MET A 275 -12.17 3.49 3.93
CA MET A 275 -11.92 2.07 3.79
C MET A 275 -10.41 1.77 3.79
N LEU A 276 -9.64 2.44 2.92
CA LEU A 276 -8.20 2.23 2.87
C LEU A 276 -7.51 2.67 4.16
N PHE A 277 -7.96 3.77 4.76
CA PHE A 277 -7.44 4.25 6.03
C PHE A 277 -7.68 3.25 7.16
N LEU A 278 -8.90 2.73 7.31
CA LEU A 278 -9.27 1.74 8.31
C LEU A 278 -8.59 0.38 8.08
N SER A 279 -8.35 0.00 6.84
CA SER A 279 -7.64 -1.24 6.52
C SER A 279 -6.24 -1.31 7.14
N ASN A 280 -5.64 -0.15 7.47
CA ASN A 280 -4.34 -0.10 8.16
C ASN A 280 -4.42 -0.55 9.65
N ALA A 281 -5.62 -0.53 10.26
CA ALA A 281 -5.84 -1.01 11.62
C ALA A 281 -6.19 -2.50 11.68
N LEU A 282 -6.51 -3.11 10.54
CA LEU A 282 -6.95 -4.49 10.45
C LEU A 282 -5.79 -5.43 10.09
N PRO A 283 -5.82 -6.68 10.57
CA PRO A 283 -4.83 -7.68 10.16
C PRO A 283 -4.82 -7.83 8.64
N ASN A 284 -3.63 -7.75 8.07
CA ASN A 284 -3.42 -7.82 6.63
C ASN A 284 -2.42 -8.90 6.29
N VAL A 285 -2.81 -9.83 5.42
CA VAL A 285 -1.90 -10.84 4.89
C VAL A 285 -1.92 -10.75 3.36
N ALA A 286 -0.81 -10.37 2.78
CA ALA A 286 -0.65 -10.18 1.33
C ALA A 286 -1.64 -9.16 0.70
N GLY A 287 -2.17 -8.20 1.46
CA GLY A 287 -3.20 -7.26 0.97
C GLY A 287 -4.62 -7.83 0.97
N MET A 288 -4.85 -9.01 1.57
CA MET A 288 -6.18 -9.64 1.70
C MET A 288 -6.66 -9.62 3.16
N GLY A 289 -7.97 -9.64 3.32
CA GLY A 289 -8.67 -9.63 4.61
C GLY A 289 -8.99 -8.23 5.11
N SER A 290 -8.00 -7.36 5.26
CA SER A 290 -8.18 -6.01 5.79
C SER A 290 -8.99 -5.09 4.87
N ILE A 291 -8.74 -5.12 3.58
CA ILE A 291 -9.44 -4.29 2.59
C ILE A 291 -10.89 -4.79 2.41
N GLU A 292 -11.09 -6.09 2.30
CA GLU A 292 -12.42 -6.71 2.19
C GLU A 292 -13.28 -6.36 3.39
N THR A 293 -12.76 -6.57 4.60
CA THR A 293 -13.47 -6.24 5.84
C THR A 293 -13.77 -4.75 5.94
N ALA A 294 -12.78 -3.89 5.65
CA ALA A 294 -12.97 -2.44 5.69
C ALA A 294 -13.98 -1.96 4.63
N PHE A 295 -13.95 -2.57 3.43
CA PHE A 295 -14.91 -2.24 2.36
C PHE A 295 -16.33 -2.56 2.79
N LEU A 296 -16.55 -3.79 3.25
CA LEU A 296 -17.89 -4.21 3.71
C LEU A 296 -18.35 -3.38 4.90
N LEU A 297 -17.47 -3.08 5.86
CA LEU A 297 -17.78 -2.24 7.01
C LEU A 297 -18.28 -0.86 6.61
N VAL A 298 -17.65 -0.25 5.59
CA VAL A 298 -17.94 1.13 5.18
C VAL A 298 -19.11 1.19 4.19
N PHE A 299 -19.19 0.27 3.24
CA PHE A 299 -20.16 0.34 2.15
C PHE A 299 -21.49 -0.38 2.45
N SER A 300 -21.54 -1.37 3.34
CA SER A 300 -22.78 -2.10 3.67
C SER A 300 -23.87 -1.24 4.29
N SER A 301 -23.54 -0.04 4.78
CA SER A 301 -24.53 0.94 5.26
C SER A 301 -25.28 1.63 4.10
N PHE A 302 -24.81 1.52 2.86
CA PHE A 302 -25.32 2.27 1.70
C PHE A 302 -25.78 1.37 0.55
N MET A 303 -25.51 0.07 0.61
CA MET A 303 -25.89 -0.90 -0.40
C MET A 303 -26.16 -2.27 0.22
N THR A 304 -26.86 -3.13 -0.49
CA THR A 304 -27.12 -4.51 -0.06
C THR A 304 -25.82 -5.33 -0.01
N SER A 305 -25.83 -6.43 0.71
CA SER A 305 -24.66 -7.32 0.80
C SER A 305 -24.18 -7.82 -0.57
N GLY A 306 -25.12 -8.18 -1.46
CA GLY A 306 -24.79 -8.63 -2.82
C GLY A 306 -24.19 -7.52 -3.68
N GLU A 307 -24.75 -6.30 -3.63
CA GLU A 307 -24.18 -5.13 -4.31
C GLU A 307 -22.78 -4.79 -3.80
N ALA A 308 -22.59 -4.80 -2.46
CA ALA A 308 -21.28 -4.54 -1.86
C ALA A 308 -20.24 -5.59 -2.26
N MET A 309 -20.62 -6.88 -2.27
CA MET A 309 -19.74 -7.98 -2.68
C MET A 309 -19.39 -7.91 -4.17
N SER A 310 -20.37 -7.62 -5.05
CA SER A 310 -20.12 -7.47 -6.48
C SER A 310 -19.20 -6.29 -6.78
N THR A 311 -19.42 -5.16 -6.10
CA THR A 311 -18.56 -3.97 -6.22
C THR A 311 -17.13 -4.25 -5.72
N LEU A 312 -17.02 -4.91 -4.56
CA LEU A 312 -15.74 -5.31 -3.99
C LEU A 312 -14.99 -6.25 -4.93
N MET A 313 -15.67 -7.25 -5.51
CA MET A 313 -15.04 -8.21 -6.42
C MET A 313 -14.45 -7.53 -7.66
N LEU A 314 -15.21 -6.68 -8.34
CA LEU A 314 -14.74 -5.94 -9.51
C LEU A 314 -13.59 -4.99 -9.13
N PHE A 315 -13.72 -4.29 -8.01
CA PHE A 315 -12.66 -3.45 -7.46
C PHE A 315 -11.37 -4.25 -7.21
N ARG A 316 -11.46 -5.46 -6.63
CA ARG A 316 -10.31 -6.33 -6.35
C ARG A 316 -9.71 -6.92 -7.62
N ILE A 317 -10.54 -7.28 -8.61
CA ILE A 317 -10.04 -7.71 -9.93
C ILE A 317 -9.13 -6.62 -10.51
N ALA A 318 -9.56 -5.37 -10.50
CA ALA A 318 -8.81 -4.28 -11.09
C ALA A 318 -7.61 -3.80 -10.27
N SER A 319 -7.78 -3.67 -8.94
CA SER A 319 -6.77 -3.05 -8.07
C SER A 319 -5.78 -4.02 -7.46
N TYR A 320 -6.07 -5.32 -7.48
CA TYR A 320 -5.23 -6.34 -6.86
C TYR A 320 -4.83 -7.47 -7.81
N TYR A 321 -5.79 -8.27 -8.29
CA TYR A 321 -5.46 -9.47 -9.08
C TYR A 321 -4.82 -9.14 -10.42
N PHE A 322 -5.38 -8.19 -11.17
CA PHE A 322 -4.81 -7.75 -12.44
C PHE A 322 -3.46 -7.04 -12.25
N VAL A 323 -3.36 -6.18 -11.24
CA VAL A 323 -2.11 -5.47 -10.91
C VAL A 323 -1.02 -6.47 -10.47
N PHE A 324 -1.37 -7.51 -9.71
CA PHE A 324 -0.44 -8.57 -9.36
C PHE A 324 0.07 -9.34 -10.59
N ALA A 325 -0.83 -9.74 -11.49
CA ALA A 325 -0.45 -10.42 -12.73
C ALA A 325 0.46 -9.54 -13.61
N ALA A 326 0.11 -8.26 -13.77
CA ALA A 326 0.94 -7.29 -14.49
C ALA A 326 2.31 -7.09 -13.81
N SER A 327 2.33 -7.07 -12.46
CA SER A 327 3.56 -6.92 -11.69
C SER A 327 4.46 -8.15 -11.76
N ALA A 328 3.89 -9.35 -11.85
CA ALA A 328 4.66 -10.57 -12.11
C ALA A 328 5.37 -10.48 -13.47
N ALA A 329 4.64 -10.13 -14.54
CA ALA A 329 5.23 -9.93 -15.86
C ALA A 329 6.29 -8.82 -15.87
N GLY A 330 6.02 -7.68 -15.19
CA GLY A 330 6.96 -6.57 -15.03
C GLY A 330 8.24 -6.97 -14.29
N THR A 331 8.12 -7.82 -13.26
CA THR A 331 9.28 -8.33 -12.51
C THR A 331 10.19 -9.20 -13.38
N PHE A 332 9.63 -10.07 -14.22
CA PHE A 332 10.41 -10.86 -15.17
C PHE A 332 11.11 -9.96 -16.21
N ALA A 333 10.43 -8.91 -16.68
CA ALA A 333 11.05 -7.94 -17.57
C ALA A 333 12.19 -7.17 -16.87
N ALA A 334 12.00 -6.76 -15.61
CA ALA A 334 13.01 -6.07 -14.82
C ALA A 334 14.29 -6.91 -14.63
N GLN A 335 14.17 -8.23 -14.41
CA GLN A 335 15.32 -9.13 -14.33
C GLN A 335 16.13 -9.13 -15.62
N LYS A 336 15.47 -9.25 -16.79
CA LYS A 336 16.14 -9.17 -18.09
C LYS A 336 16.84 -7.83 -18.34
N HIS A 337 16.27 -6.74 -17.80
CA HIS A 337 16.90 -5.42 -17.91
C HIS A 337 18.18 -5.31 -17.08
N LEU A 338 18.24 -5.98 -15.92
CA LEU A 338 19.45 -6.03 -15.09
C LEU A 338 20.55 -6.87 -15.74
N GLU A 339 20.20 -7.99 -16.39
CA GLU A 339 21.15 -8.86 -17.07
C GLU A 339 21.79 -8.19 -18.31
N ASN A 340 21.10 -7.22 -18.91
CA ASN A 340 21.53 -6.49 -20.12
C ASN A 340 22.17 -5.12 -19.82
N SER A 341 22.33 -4.72 -18.53
CA SER A 341 22.88 -3.43 -18.10
C SER A 341 24.27 -3.60 -17.50
#